data_1117f8fa753692c19286ba9a883e4dcb
#
_entry.id   1117f8fa753692c19286ba9a883e4dcb
#
_cell.length_a   1.000
_cell.length_b   1.000
_cell.length_c   1.000
_cell.angle_alpha   90.00
_cell.angle_beta   90.00
_cell.angle_gamma   90.00
#
_symmetry.space_group_name_H-M   'P 1'
#
loop_
_entity.id
_entity.type
_entity.pdbx_description
1 polymer ?
#
loop_
_entity_poly.entity_id
_entity_poly.type
_entity_poly.pdbx_seq_one_letter_code
_entity_poly.pdbx_strand_id
1 'polypeptide(L)'
;MLKPITLLVAILFASSLTSFANDEWTQFRGPNGTGVSETKGLPSEFGPNKNVVWKTALPPGHSSPVLTHDRIFVTAHDREKLFVISLDRQTGKILWQKEAPRAQAGRLQNVNGPASPSPVTDGTNVYVFFQDFGMISYDGTGKER
;
A
#
# COMPACT_ATOMS: atom_id res chain seq x y z
N MET A 1 -50.43 -50.76 -14.90
CA MET A 1 -49.51 -49.80 -15.58
C MET A 1 -49.03 -48.81 -14.56
N LEU A 2 -47.82 -49.02 -13.99
CA LEU A 2 -47.18 -48.07 -13.06
C LEU A 2 -46.36 -47.06 -13.87
N LYS A 3 -46.59 -45.76 -13.60
CA LYS A 3 -45.78 -44.67 -14.17
C LYS A 3 -44.50 -44.50 -13.34
N PRO A 4 -43.33 -44.31 -13.95
CA PRO A 4 -42.12 -44.04 -13.21
C PRO A 4 -42.13 -42.60 -12.69
N ILE A 5 -41.84 -42.45 -11.37
CA ILE A 5 -41.60 -41.17 -10.71
C ILE A 5 -40.15 -40.82 -10.99
N THR A 6 -39.92 -39.78 -11.77
CA THR A 6 -38.58 -39.22 -12.03
C THR A 6 -38.19 -38.35 -10.85
N LEU A 7 -37.24 -38.84 -10.04
CA LEU A 7 -36.66 -38.08 -8.92
C LEU A 7 -35.64 -37.06 -9.45
N LEU A 8 -36.01 -35.78 -9.44
CA LEU A 8 -35.13 -34.67 -9.83
C LEU A 8 -34.23 -34.33 -8.65
N VAL A 9 -32.97 -34.79 -8.66
CA VAL A 9 -31.96 -34.40 -7.67
C VAL A 9 -31.37 -33.04 -8.06
N ALA A 10 -31.80 -31.99 -7.38
CA ALA A 10 -31.19 -30.66 -7.48
C ALA A 10 -29.90 -30.64 -6.66
N ILE A 11 -28.75 -30.68 -7.35
CA ILE A 11 -27.44 -30.48 -6.74
C ILE A 11 -27.26 -28.96 -6.51
N LEU A 12 -27.44 -28.50 -5.28
CA LEU A 12 -27.03 -27.15 -4.87
C LEU A 12 -25.50 -27.11 -4.81
N PHE A 13 -24.88 -26.48 -5.82
CA PHE A 13 -23.50 -26.02 -5.76
C PHE A 13 -23.45 -24.84 -4.78
N ALA A 14 -23.09 -25.10 -3.52
CA ALA A 14 -22.71 -24.06 -2.59
C ALA A 14 -21.34 -23.51 -3.04
N SER A 15 -21.36 -22.44 -3.85
CA SER A 15 -20.16 -21.65 -4.15
C SER A 15 -19.72 -21.00 -2.86
N SER A 16 -18.73 -21.59 -2.19
CA SER A 16 -18.00 -20.92 -1.11
C SER A 16 -17.31 -19.69 -1.69
N LEU A 17 -17.92 -18.52 -1.51
CA LEU A 17 -17.27 -17.25 -1.71
C LEU A 17 -16.15 -17.17 -0.66
N THR A 18 -14.94 -17.56 -1.04
CA THR A 18 -13.75 -17.22 -0.27
C THR A 18 -13.64 -15.68 -0.33
N SER A 19 -14.12 -15.04 0.71
CA SER A 19 -13.81 -13.63 0.95
C SER A 19 -12.31 -13.56 1.19
N PHE A 20 -11.56 -13.18 0.16
CA PHE A 20 -10.17 -12.77 0.35
C PHE A 20 -10.24 -11.56 1.27
N ALA A 21 -9.68 -11.66 2.45
CA ALA A 21 -9.49 -10.51 3.32
C ALA A 21 -8.81 -9.43 2.47
N ASN A 22 -9.40 -8.24 2.41
CA ASN A 22 -8.80 -7.12 1.69
C ASN A 22 -7.53 -6.74 2.45
N ASP A 23 -6.41 -7.31 1.99
CA ASP A 23 -5.09 -7.17 2.63
C ASP A 23 -4.42 -5.85 2.21
N GLU A 24 -5.20 -4.91 1.72
CA GLU A 24 -4.76 -3.59 1.33
C GLU A 24 -4.77 -2.63 2.52
N TRP A 25 -3.77 -1.75 2.53
CA TRP A 25 -3.60 -0.71 3.54
C TRP A 25 -3.47 0.64 2.82
N THR A 26 -4.60 1.15 2.33
CA THR A 26 -4.65 2.20 1.30
C THR A 26 -4.42 3.62 1.82
N GLN A 27 -4.35 3.81 3.12
CA GLN A 27 -4.17 5.12 3.75
C GLN A 27 -3.48 5.02 5.11
N PHE A 28 -3.11 6.15 5.69
CA PHE A 28 -2.64 6.21 7.07
C PHE A 28 -3.64 5.54 8.04
N ARG A 29 -3.15 4.65 8.89
CA ARG A 29 -3.94 3.81 9.81
C ARG A 29 -4.89 2.82 9.11
N GLY A 30 -4.71 2.57 7.82
CA GLY A 30 -5.39 1.51 7.07
C GLY A 30 -6.90 1.67 6.92
N PRO A 31 -7.64 0.58 6.79
CA PRO A 31 -9.07 0.60 6.58
C PRO A 31 -9.81 1.39 7.66
N ASN A 32 -10.66 2.32 7.24
CA ASN A 32 -11.42 3.22 8.12
C ASN A 32 -10.58 4.05 9.10
N GLY A 33 -9.27 4.13 8.92
CA GLY A 33 -8.37 4.86 9.81
C GLY A 33 -8.24 4.27 11.22
N THR A 34 -8.58 2.99 11.41
CA THR A 34 -8.63 2.34 12.73
C THR A 34 -7.26 1.98 13.28
N GLY A 35 -6.27 1.76 12.41
CA GLY A 35 -4.96 1.23 12.79
C GLY A 35 -4.98 -0.28 13.12
N VAL A 36 -6.06 -0.98 12.77
CA VAL A 36 -6.26 -2.40 13.06
C VAL A 36 -6.31 -3.19 11.76
N SER A 37 -5.61 -4.32 11.72
CA SER A 37 -5.65 -5.31 10.64
C SER A 37 -6.33 -6.59 11.12
N GLU A 38 -7.16 -7.19 10.27
CA GLU A 38 -7.77 -8.51 10.50
C GLU A 38 -6.85 -9.67 10.07
N THR A 39 -5.63 -9.37 9.60
CA THR A 39 -4.65 -10.37 9.17
C THR A 39 -4.33 -11.35 10.29
N LYS A 40 -4.38 -12.64 9.99
CA LYS A 40 -4.10 -13.74 10.91
C LYS A 40 -2.73 -14.34 10.64
N GLY A 41 -2.20 -15.10 11.62
CA GLY A 41 -0.96 -15.84 11.46
C GLY A 41 0.30 -14.97 11.45
N LEU A 42 0.23 -13.77 12.01
CA LEU A 42 1.42 -12.92 12.16
C LEU A 42 2.44 -13.59 13.08
N PRO A 43 3.75 -13.49 12.79
CA PRO A 43 4.77 -14.03 13.67
C PRO A 43 4.76 -13.29 15.01
N SER A 44 4.82 -14.05 16.12
CA SER A 44 4.92 -13.48 17.46
C SER A 44 6.32 -12.95 17.76
N GLU A 45 7.33 -13.38 17.01
CA GLU A 45 8.71 -12.97 17.14
C GLU A 45 9.22 -12.44 15.80
N PHE A 46 9.75 -11.22 15.80
CA PHE A 46 10.37 -10.60 14.65
C PHE A 46 11.49 -9.66 15.07
N GLY A 47 12.42 -9.38 14.15
CA GLY A 47 13.57 -8.52 14.42
C GLY A 47 14.42 -8.36 13.17
N PRO A 48 15.54 -7.63 13.26
CA PRO A 48 16.37 -7.30 12.09
C PRO A 48 16.85 -8.49 11.27
N ASN A 49 16.94 -9.67 11.90
CA ASN A 49 17.41 -10.91 11.28
C ASN A 49 16.46 -12.09 11.54
N LYS A 50 15.23 -11.84 12.03
CA LYS A 50 14.27 -12.89 12.36
C LYS A 50 12.92 -12.58 11.71
N ASN A 51 12.40 -13.54 10.95
CA ASN A 51 11.15 -13.42 10.21
C ASN A 51 11.12 -12.22 9.23
N VAL A 52 12.28 -11.90 8.65
CA VAL A 52 12.40 -10.88 7.61
C VAL A 52 12.19 -11.53 6.26
N VAL A 53 11.19 -11.09 5.50
CA VAL A 53 10.94 -11.56 4.14
C VAL A 53 11.92 -10.87 3.17
N TRP A 54 12.04 -9.56 3.29
CA TRP A 54 12.99 -8.75 2.53
C TRP A 54 13.34 -7.46 3.28
N LYS A 55 14.37 -6.76 2.80
CA LYS A 55 14.83 -5.49 3.33
C LYS A 55 15.36 -4.63 2.20
N THR A 56 14.86 -3.41 2.07
CA THR A 56 15.25 -2.47 1.02
C THR A 56 15.72 -1.16 1.64
N ALA A 57 16.90 -0.70 1.24
CA ALA A 57 17.39 0.62 1.63
C ALA A 57 16.65 1.71 0.84
N LEU A 58 16.15 2.72 1.55
CA LEU A 58 15.45 3.86 0.98
C LEU A 58 16.06 5.17 1.52
N PRO A 59 15.92 6.28 0.79
CA PRO A 59 16.22 7.60 1.35
C PRO A 59 15.35 7.89 2.58
N PRO A 60 15.75 8.83 3.45
CA PRO A 60 14.98 9.19 4.63
C PRO A 60 13.55 9.61 4.32
N GLY A 61 12.61 9.29 5.20
CA GLY A 61 11.21 9.69 5.13
C GLY A 61 10.49 9.28 6.41
N HIS A 62 9.38 9.97 6.73
CA HIS A 62 8.56 9.69 7.91
C HIS A 62 7.14 9.25 7.56
N SER A 63 6.86 9.06 6.26
CA SER A 63 5.54 8.60 5.84
C SER A 63 5.25 7.18 6.29
N SER A 64 4.01 6.90 6.65
CA SER A 64 3.56 5.51 6.74
C SER A 64 3.44 4.92 5.34
N PRO A 65 3.88 3.68 5.12
CA PRO A 65 3.67 3.01 3.85
C PRO A 65 2.17 2.77 3.63
N VAL A 66 1.74 2.84 2.37
CA VAL A 66 0.43 2.34 1.93
C VAL A 66 0.62 1.17 0.99
N LEU A 67 -0.31 0.22 1.04
CA LEU A 67 -0.20 -1.06 0.37
C LEU A 67 -1.42 -1.32 -0.51
N THR A 68 -1.15 -1.75 -1.75
CA THR A 68 -2.11 -2.41 -2.62
C THR A 68 -1.87 -3.92 -2.62
N HIS A 69 -2.55 -4.64 -3.49
CA HIS A 69 -2.34 -6.07 -3.65
C HIS A 69 -0.88 -6.42 -3.97
N ASP A 70 -0.23 -5.68 -4.84
CA ASP A 70 1.10 -5.98 -5.39
C ASP A 70 2.18 -4.93 -5.09
N ARG A 71 1.82 -3.78 -4.51
CA ARG A 71 2.74 -2.64 -4.35
C ARG A 71 2.73 -2.06 -2.95
N ILE A 72 3.83 -1.40 -2.64
CA ILE A 72 3.98 -0.53 -1.48
C ILE A 72 4.41 0.85 -1.99
N PHE A 73 3.77 1.91 -1.48
CA PHE A 73 4.16 3.28 -1.78
C PHE A 73 4.60 4.00 -0.52
N VAL A 74 5.68 4.75 -0.65
CA VAL A 74 6.23 5.60 0.42
C VAL A 74 6.70 6.92 -0.17
N THR A 75 6.80 7.95 0.67
CA THR A 75 7.49 9.20 0.36
C THR A 75 8.86 9.21 1.02
N ALA A 76 9.80 9.85 0.36
CA ALA A 76 11.16 10.00 0.86
C ALA A 76 11.74 11.35 0.42
N HIS A 77 12.87 11.75 1.00
CA HIS A 77 13.63 12.92 0.57
C HIS A 77 15.13 12.65 0.60
N ASP A 78 15.86 13.31 -0.26
CA ASP A 78 17.31 13.37 -0.18
C ASP A 78 17.73 14.82 -0.46
N ARG A 79 18.31 15.46 0.54
CA ARG A 79 18.65 16.89 0.50
C ARG A 79 17.41 17.71 0.07
N GLU A 80 17.50 18.37 -1.11
CA GLU A 80 16.45 19.23 -1.65
C GLU A 80 15.42 18.47 -2.53
N LYS A 81 15.58 17.16 -2.71
CA LYS A 81 14.73 16.35 -3.59
C LYS A 81 13.66 15.61 -2.80
N LEU A 82 12.45 15.59 -3.35
CA LEU A 82 11.30 14.85 -2.84
C LEU A 82 11.03 13.68 -3.75
N PHE A 83 10.71 12.52 -3.19
CA PHE A 83 10.48 11.30 -3.95
C PHE A 83 9.18 10.62 -3.56
N VAL A 84 8.52 10.06 -4.57
CA VAL A 84 7.51 9.01 -4.41
C VAL A 84 8.13 7.73 -4.90
N ILE A 85 8.07 6.67 -4.10
CA ILE A 85 8.72 5.39 -4.38
C ILE A 85 7.67 4.29 -4.35
N SER A 86 7.67 3.47 -5.40
CA SER A 86 6.89 2.24 -5.46
C SER A 86 7.80 1.03 -5.37
N LEU A 87 7.43 0.09 -4.49
CA LEU A 87 8.13 -1.17 -4.34
C LEU A 87 7.18 -2.33 -4.67
N ASP A 88 7.73 -3.39 -5.17
CA ASP A 88 7.05 -4.68 -5.25
C ASP A 88 6.83 -5.23 -3.83
N ARG A 89 5.60 -5.57 -3.50
CA ARG A 89 5.20 -5.97 -2.15
C ARG A 89 5.82 -7.30 -1.73
N GLN A 90 6.04 -8.21 -2.66
CA GLN A 90 6.54 -9.56 -2.35
C GLN A 90 8.06 -9.60 -2.21
N THR A 91 8.77 -8.81 -3.00
CA THR A 91 10.24 -8.87 -3.10
C THR A 91 10.96 -7.67 -2.50
N GLY A 92 10.25 -6.57 -2.26
CA GLY A 92 10.82 -5.30 -1.82
C GLY A 92 11.61 -4.56 -2.92
N LYS A 93 11.59 -5.05 -4.17
CA LYS A 93 12.29 -4.40 -5.28
C LYS A 93 11.66 -3.05 -5.59
N ILE A 94 12.47 -2.01 -5.73
CA ILE A 94 12.00 -0.70 -6.21
C ILE A 94 11.56 -0.86 -7.68
N LEU A 95 10.27 -0.66 -7.92
CA LEU A 95 9.66 -0.69 -9.26
C LEU A 95 9.89 0.63 -9.98
N TRP A 96 9.70 1.73 -9.27
CA TRP A 96 10.01 3.07 -9.75
C TRP A 96 10.23 4.04 -8.57
N GLN A 97 10.96 5.10 -8.86
CA GLN A 97 11.17 6.25 -7.99
C GLN A 97 11.00 7.51 -8.83
N LYS A 98 10.10 8.39 -8.43
CA LYS A 98 9.80 9.64 -9.12
C LYS A 98 10.17 10.82 -8.22
N GLU A 99 10.92 11.75 -8.78
CA GLU A 99 11.19 13.03 -8.14
C GLU A 99 9.94 13.91 -8.29
N ALA A 100 9.41 14.39 -7.18
CA ALA A 100 8.33 15.38 -7.19
C ALA A 100 8.94 16.78 -7.24
N PRO A 101 8.31 17.74 -7.94
CA PRO A 101 8.78 19.11 -7.96
C PRO A 101 8.83 19.70 -6.54
N ARG A 102 9.77 20.60 -6.30
CA ARG A 102 9.87 21.35 -5.06
C ARG A 102 9.85 22.84 -5.38
N ALA A 103 8.71 23.48 -5.17
CA ALA A 103 8.53 24.89 -5.52
C ALA A 103 9.26 25.83 -4.57
N GLN A 104 9.30 25.50 -3.29
CA GLN A 104 9.98 26.25 -2.23
C GLN A 104 10.24 25.37 -1.01
N ALA A 105 11.31 25.66 -0.28
CA ALA A 105 11.53 25.01 1.01
C ALA A 105 10.60 25.65 2.05
N GLY A 106 9.62 24.89 2.53
CA GLY A 106 8.74 25.31 3.61
C GLY A 106 9.46 25.36 4.96
N ARG A 107 8.92 26.08 5.92
CA ARG A 107 9.36 25.99 7.32
C ARG A 107 8.85 24.67 7.88
N LEU A 108 9.77 23.73 8.09
CA LEU A 108 9.47 22.48 8.78
C LEU A 108 9.63 22.66 10.29
N GLN A 109 8.76 22.03 11.06
CA GLN A 109 9.00 21.88 12.49
C GLN A 109 10.14 20.88 12.70
N ASN A 110 10.92 21.03 13.76
CA ASN A 110 12.14 20.24 14.03
C ASN A 110 11.94 18.73 14.04
N VAL A 111 10.70 18.25 14.17
CA VAL A 111 10.34 16.82 14.22
C VAL A 111 9.78 16.28 12.89
N ASN A 112 9.52 17.15 11.91
CA ASN A 112 8.91 16.75 10.64
C ASN A 112 9.88 16.97 9.48
N GLY A 113 10.07 15.95 8.66
CA GLY A 113 10.77 16.07 7.39
C GLY A 113 9.82 16.48 6.25
N PRO A 114 10.37 16.91 5.09
CA PRO A 114 9.55 17.32 3.94
C PRO A 114 8.74 16.18 3.33
N ALA A 115 9.10 14.92 3.62
CA ALA A 115 8.40 13.70 3.21
C ALA A 115 7.69 13.02 4.39
N SER A 116 7.07 13.80 5.29
CA SER A 116 6.29 13.28 6.42
C SER A 116 4.86 12.87 6.06
N PRO A 117 4.14 13.56 5.16
CA PRO A 117 2.79 13.15 4.81
C PRO A 117 2.76 11.75 4.18
N SER A 118 1.85 10.93 4.66
CA SER A 118 1.66 9.58 4.13
C SER A 118 0.90 9.61 2.80
N PRO A 119 1.25 8.76 1.84
CA PRO A 119 0.48 8.58 0.62
C PRO A 119 -0.94 8.08 0.90
N VAL A 120 -1.80 8.16 -0.11
CA VAL A 120 -3.09 7.48 -0.18
C VAL A 120 -3.18 6.80 -1.55
N THR A 121 -3.81 5.65 -1.63
CA THR A 121 -4.04 4.95 -2.90
C THR A 121 -5.50 4.53 -3.03
N ASP A 122 -6.00 4.50 -4.26
CA ASP A 122 -7.30 3.93 -4.63
C ASP A 122 -7.19 2.48 -5.15
N GLY A 123 -6.01 1.86 -4.96
CA GLY A 123 -5.68 0.52 -5.49
C GLY A 123 -5.04 0.56 -6.88
N THR A 124 -5.19 1.63 -7.62
CA THR A 124 -4.66 1.82 -8.99
C THR A 124 -3.65 2.97 -9.05
N ASN A 125 -3.99 4.08 -8.43
CA ASN A 125 -3.19 5.28 -8.41
C ASN A 125 -2.71 5.58 -6.99
N VAL A 126 -1.60 6.31 -6.88
CA VAL A 126 -1.12 6.86 -5.62
C VAL A 126 -1.22 8.37 -5.65
N TYR A 127 -1.70 8.95 -4.56
CA TYR A 127 -1.85 10.38 -4.33
C TYR A 127 -0.96 10.78 -3.18
N VAL A 128 -0.18 11.83 -3.38
CA VAL A 128 0.82 12.30 -2.41
C VAL A 128 0.69 13.80 -2.23
N PHE A 129 0.79 14.24 -1.00
CA PHE A 129 0.90 15.65 -0.67
C PHE A 129 2.29 15.95 -0.12
N PHE A 130 2.95 16.96 -0.68
CA PHE A 130 4.17 17.52 -0.12
C PHE A 130 3.93 18.99 0.26
N GLN A 131 4.32 19.37 1.46
CA GLN A 131 4.15 20.75 1.94
C GLN A 131 4.82 21.76 0.99
N ASP A 132 5.97 21.41 0.42
CA ASP A 132 6.80 22.27 -0.42
C ASP A 132 6.35 22.34 -1.89
N PHE A 133 5.32 21.56 -2.24
CA PHE A 133 4.84 21.48 -3.64
C PHE A 133 3.31 21.50 -3.75
N GLY A 134 2.61 20.74 -2.92
CA GLY A 134 1.19 20.48 -3.06
C GLY A 134 0.91 19.01 -3.36
N MET A 135 -0.15 18.74 -4.12
CA MET A 135 -0.57 17.38 -4.44
C MET A 135 -0.06 16.93 -5.79
N ILE A 136 0.38 15.68 -5.87
CA ILE A 136 0.79 15.00 -7.10
C ILE A 136 0.24 13.56 -7.08
N SER A 137 -0.07 13.01 -8.25
CA SER A 137 -0.52 11.64 -8.38
C SER A 137 0.18 10.90 -9.50
N TYR A 138 0.33 9.59 -9.32
CA TYR A 138 0.91 8.68 -10.30
C TYR A 138 0.03 7.45 -10.43
N ASP A 139 -0.01 6.86 -11.63
CA ASP A 139 -0.56 5.52 -11.80
C ASP A 139 0.43 4.45 -11.30
N GLY A 140 0.00 3.18 -11.31
CA GLY A 140 0.84 2.07 -10.86
C GLY A 140 2.15 1.92 -11.64
N THR A 141 2.26 2.46 -12.86
CA THR A 141 3.51 2.44 -13.66
C THR A 141 4.45 3.60 -13.34
N GLY A 142 4.02 4.56 -12.53
CA GLY A 142 4.76 5.77 -12.20
C GLY A 142 4.60 6.88 -13.25
N LYS A 143 3.56 6.83 -14.07
CA LYS A 143 3.20 7.92 -14.96
C LYS A 143 2.37 8.93 -14.16
N GLU A 144 2.78 10.21 -14.22
CA GLU A 144 2.05 11.31 -13.61
C GLU A 144 0.68 11.51 -14.26
N ARG A 145 -0.28 11.91 -13.45
CA ARG A 145 -1.68 12.05 -13.84
C ARG A 145 -2.19 13.46 -13.60
#